data_f79f6a548e8cb6161d2eeebdd4ce9ac4
#
_entry.id   f79f6a548e8cb6161d2eeebdd4ce9ac4
#
_cell.length_a   1.000
_cell.length_b   1.000
_cell.length_c   1.000
_cell.angle_alpha   90.00
_cell.angle_beta   90.00
_cell.angle_gamma   90.00
#
_symmetry.space_group_name_H-M   'P 1'
#
loop_
_entity.id
_entity.type
_entity.pdbx_description
1 polymer ?
#
loop_
_entity_poly.entity_id
_entity_poly.type
_entity_poly.pdbx_seq_one_letter_code
_entity_poly.pdbx_strand_id
1 'polypeptide(L)'
;MLDRVRSFLMNSFSEDLSEKVERFLSIPGIGFIPADMDYFKLYSELIQLYTNGLYYSTIVLAGVLCERICYDLLSKQNIAIKNGETLSQEQIACLFEMNLFDLISLLHSWGLIKDETKKEMIKINNRRNQYVHPKKGRLNKQQDSLKMIERITNVLQNELEIKVKPTGLVRIS
;
A
#
# COMPACT_ATOMS: atom_id res chain seq x y z
N MET A 1 12.81 39.96 -3.77
CA MET A 1 12.02 39.09 -2.89
C MET A 1 11.91 37.69 -3.47
N LEU A 2 11.45 37.53 -4.72
CA LEU A 2 11.31 36.24 -5.39
C LEU A 2 12.63 35.44 -5.50
N ASP A 3 13.75 36.12 -5.79
CA ASP A 3 15.05 35.44 -5.90
C ASP A 3 15.56 34.85 -4.59
N ARG A 4 15.27 35.50 -3.45
CA ARG A 4 15.58 34.97 -2.13
C ARG A 4 14.75 33.73 -1.80
N VAL A 5 13.46 33.74 -2.14
CA VAL A 5 12.56 32.58 -1.96
C VAL A 5 13.01 31.44 -2.86
N ARG A 6 13.35 31.72 -4.13
CA ARG A 6 13.88 30.73 -5.07
C ARG A 6 15.18 30.10 -4.57
N SER A 7 16.15 30.92 -4.14
CA SER A 7 17.42 30.42 -3.59
C SER A 7 17.21 29.60 -2.32
N PHE A 8 16.31 30.02 -1.43
CA PHE A 8 15.97 29.24 -0.23
C PHE A 8 15.38 27.89 -0.58
N LEU A 9 14.41 27.84 -1.50
CA LEU A 9 13.81 26.59 -1.96
C LEU A 9 14.84 25.68 -2.64
N MET A 10 15.69 26.24 -3.52
CA MET A 10 16.74 25.47 -4.21
C MET A 10 17.72 24.85 -3.23
N ASN A 11 18.19 25.62 -2.23
CA ASN A 11 19.10 25.14 -1.19
C ASN A 11 18.43 24.07 -0.33
N SER A 12 17.19 24.30 0.11
CA SER A 12 16.43 23.31 0.88
C SER A 12 16.23 22.00 0.12
N PHE A 13 16.00 22.06 -1.19
CA PHE A 13 15.90 20.87 -2.04
C PHE A 13 17.26 20.15 -2.19
N SER A 14 18.38 20.89 -2.32
CA SER A 14 19.70 20.29 -2.50
C SER A 14 20.27 19.68 -1.21
N GLU A 15 20.05 20.31 -0.07
CA GLU A 15 20.49 19.79 1.24
C GLU A 15 19.88 18.44 1.59
N ASP A 16 18.64 18.19 1.13
CA ASP A 16 17.88 16.98 1.44
C ASP A 16 18.02 15.87 0.36
N LEU A 17 18.72 16.17 -0.74
CA LEU A 17 18.80 15.26 -1.89
C LEU A 17 19.52 13.94 -1.55
N SER A 18 20.61 14.00 -0.81
CA SER A 18 21.36 12.80 -0.41
C SER A 18 20.52 11.86 0.43
N GLU A 19 19.82 12.40 1.42
CA GLU A 19 18.90 11.61 2.27
C GLU A 19 17.73 11.02 1.49
N LYS A 20 17.21 11.77 0.51
CA LYS A 20 16.13 11.28 -0.37
C LYS A 20 16.61 10.11 -1.22
N VAL A 21 17.81 10.20 -1.76
CA VAL A 21 18.44 9.11 -2.53
C VAL A 21 18.64 7.87 -1.63
N GLU A 22 19.18 8.04 -0.43
CA GLU A 22 19.38 6.93 0.51
C GLU A 22 18.04 6.27 0.89
N ARG A 23 17.03 7.08 1.20
CA ARG A 23 15.67 6.55 1.48
C ARG A 23 15.10 5.79 0.29
N PHE A 24 15.22 6.32 -0.91
CA PHE A 24 14.76 5.65 -2.12
C PHE A 24 15.48 4.31 -2.35
N LEU A 25 16.80 4.29 -2.21
CA LEU A 25 17.62 3.08 -2.36
C LEU A 25 17.36 2.03 -1.26
N SER A 26 16.85 2.45 -0.10
CA SER A 26 16.49 1.54 0.99
C SER A 26 15.20 0.76 0.75
N ILE A 27 14.39 1.14 -0.24
CA ILE A 27 13.12 0.49 -0.54
C ILE A 27 13.39 -0.88 -1.17
N PRO A 28 13.01 -2.00 -0.52
CA PRO A 28 13.26 -3.32 -1.07
C PRO A 28 12.35 -3.56 -2.28
N GLY A 29 12.97 -4.03 -3.37
CA GLY A 29 12.26 -4.62 -4.49
C GLY A 29 11.18 -3.74 -5.10
N ILE A 30 11.55 -2.55 -5.60
CA ILE A 30 10.65 -1.74 -6.43
C ILE A 30 10.36 -2.55 -7.69
N GLY A 31 9.37 -3.44 -7.57
CA GLY A 31 8.80 -4.14 -8.71
C GLY A 31 8.05 -3.15 -9.60
N PHE A 32 8.08 -3.39 -10.88
CA PHE A 32 7.28 -2.63 -11.83
C PHE A 32 5.80 -3.04 -11.62
N ILE A 33 4.96 -2.11 -11.19
CA ILE A 33 3.51 -2.29 -11.17
C ILE A 33 3.01 -1.78 -12.51
N PRO A 34 2.18 -2.54 -13.25
CA PRO A 34 1.60 -2.06 -14.50
C PRO A 34 0.87 -0.74 -14.32
N ALA A 35 1.13 0.22 -15.21
CA ALA A 35 0.61 1.59 -15.10
C ALA A 35 -0.92 1.72 -15.28
N ASP A 36 -1.55 0.68 -15.78
CA ASP A 36 -3.00 0.57 -16.01
C ASP A 36 -3.79 0.11 -14.77
N MET A 37 -3.10 -0.19 -13.67
CA MET A 37 -3.76 -0.57 -12.43
C MET A 37 -4.18 0.66 -11.61
N ASP A 38 -5.41 0.65 -11.11
CA ASP A 38 -6.00 1.75 -10.34
C ASP A 38 -5.19 2.16 -9.11
N TYR A 39 -4.43 1.24 -8.52
CA TYR A 39 -3.58 1.50 -7.36
C TYR A 39 -2.12 1.86 -7.68
N PHE A 40 -1.72 1.88 -8.97
CA PHE A 40 -0.36 2.28 -9.36
C PHE A 40 -0.03 3.70 -8.90
N LYS A 41 -0.96 4.64 -9.07
CA LYS A 41 -0.79 6.03 -8.61
C LYS A 41 -0.58 6.09 -7.10
N LEU A 42 -1.43 5.40 -6.33
CA LEU A 42 -1.32 5.36 -4.87
C LEU A 42 0.00 4.73 -4.40
N TYR A 43 0.47 3.69 -5.09
CA TYR A 43 1.77 3.08 -4.78
C TYR A 43 2.93 4.02 -5.10
N SER A 44 2.89 4.73 -6.25
CA SER A 44 3.88 5.75 -6.58
C SER A 44 3.90 6.89 -5.56
N GLU A 45 2.73 7.35 -5.12
CA GLU A 45 2.62 8.36 -4.06
C GLU A 45 3.19 7.84 -2.73
N LEU A 46 2.93 6.58 -2.38
CA LEU A 46 3.48 5.94 -1.19
C LEU A 46 5.03 5.98 -1.18
N ILE A 47 5.65 5.64 -2.31
CA ILE A 47 7.11 5.72 -2.49
C ILE A 47 7.60 7.16 -2.37
N GLN A 48 6.91 8.11 -3.00
CA GLN A 48 7.27 9.54 -2.93
C GLN A 48 7.17 10.10 -1.51
N LEU A 49 6.11 9.75 -0.77
CA LEU A 49 5.96 10.18 0.62
C LEU A 49 7.10 9.68 1.50
N TYR A 50 7.48 8.41 1.37
CA TYR A 50 8.60 7.85 2.12
C TYR A 50 9.92 8.52 1.75
N THR A 51 10.19 8.65 0.45
CA THR A 51 11.41 9.29 -0.08
C THR A 51 11.55 10.72 0.44
N ASN A 52 10.44 11.45 0.56
CA ASN A 52 10.41 12.81 1.13
C ASN A 52 10.37 12.86 2.66
N GLY A 53 10.50 11.73 3.37
CA GLY A 53 10.52 11.69 4.84
C GLY A 53 9.16 11.86 5.50
N LEU A 54 8.06 11.80 4.73
CA LEU A 54 6.69 11.96 5.22
C LEU A 54 6.15 10.63 5.77
N TYR A 55 6.85 10.10 6.76
CA TYR A 55 6.63 8.73 7.28
C TYR A 55 5.23 8.45 7.81
N TYR A 56 4.62 9.43 8.51
CA TYR A 56 3.25 9.27 8.99
C TYR A 56 2.27 9.11 7.82
N SER A 57 2.36 9.98 6.83
CA SER A 57 1.52 9.92 5.63
C SER A 57 1.73 8.63 4.85
N THR A 58 2.97 8.13 4.75
CA THR A 58 3.30 6.84 4.16
C THR A 58 2.53 5.70 4.83
N ILE A 59 2.53 5.65 6.17
CA ILE A 59 1.84 4.59 6.92
C ILE A 59 0.32 4.65 6.71
N VAL A 60 -0.26 5.85 6.72
CA VAL A 60 -1.70 6.02 6.50
C VAL A 60 -2.08 5.63 5.08
N LEU A 61 -1.32 6.09 4.07
CA LEU A 61 -1.58 5.78 2.67
C LEU A 61 -1.43 4.28 2.36
N ALA A 62 -0.48 3.59 3.00
CA ALA A 62 -0.37 2.13 2.89
C ALA A 62 -1.65 1.41 3.37
N GLY A 63 -2.29 1.92 4.43
CA GLY A 63 -3.59 1.42 4.87
C GLY A 63 -4.70 1.65 3.85
N VAL A 64 -4.77 2.85 3.27
CA VAL A 64 -5.73 3.19 2.20
C VAL A 64 -5.52 2.31 0.97
N LEU A 65 -4.27 2.09 0.56
CA LEU A 65 -3.94 1.24 -0.57
C LEU A 65 -4.33 -0.22 -0.32
N CYS A 66 -4.10 -0.73 0.90
CA CYS A 66 -4.55 -2.06 1.31
C CYS A 66 -6.08 -2.20 1.20
N GLU A 67 -6.83 -1.21 1.66
CA GLU A 67 -8.29 -1.16 1.56
C GLU A 67 -8.75 -1.11 0.10
N ARG A 68 -8.08 -0.32 -0.74
CA ARG A 68 -8.38 -0.25 -2.18
C ARG A 68 -8.16 -1.58 -2.89
N ILE A 69 -7.08 -2.31 -2.55
CA ILE A 69 -6.83 -3.66 -3.09
C ILE A 69 -7.98 -4.61 -2.70
N CYS A 70 -8.47 -4.55 -1.45
CA CYS A 70 -9.60 -5.36 -1.02
C CYS A 70 -10.87 -5.07 -1.86
N TYR A 71 -11.18 -3.80 -2.10
CA TYR A 71 -12.33 -3.41 -2.92
C TYR A 71 -12.21 -3.83 -4.38
N ASP A 72 -11.01 -3.75 -4.95
CA ASP A 72 -10.72 -4.22 -6.30
C ASP A 72 -10.93 -5.73 -6.44
N LEU A 73 -10.48 -6.49 -5.46
CA LEU A 73 -10.66 -7.94 -5.43
C LEU A 73 -12.15 -8.31 -5.34
N LEU A 74 -12.95 -7.56 -4.58
CA LEU A 74 -14.40 -7.74 -4.53
C LEU A 74 -15.09 -7.38 -5.85
N SER A 75 -14.69 -6.27 -6.46
CA SER A 75 -15.37 -5.73 -7.65
C SER A 75 -15.08 -6.54 -8.92
N LYS A 76 -13.90 -7.14 -9.02
CA LYS A 76 -13.46 -7.91 -10.20
C LYS A 76 -13.96 -9.36 -10.22
N GLN A 77 -14.46 -9.85 -9.10
CA GLN A 77 -14.95 -11.22 -9.00
C GLN A 77 -16.48 -11.22 -9.12
N ASN A 78 -16.99 -12.00 -10.06
CA ASN A 78 -18.39 -12.47 -10.01
C ASN A 78 -18.47 -13.48 -8.85
N ILE A 79 -18.61 -12.95 -7.62
CA ILE A 79 -18.60 -13.78 -6.42
C ILE A 79 -19.88 -14.60 -6.39
N ALA A 80 -19.76 -15.88 -6.74
CA ALA A 80 -20.83 -16.83 -6.59
C ALA A 80 -21.06 -17.11 -5.09
N ILE A 81 -22.23 -16.80 -4.60
CA ILE A 81 -22.67 -17.23 -3.27
C ILE A 81 -22.91 -18.75 -3.29
N LYS A 82 -22.94 -19.36 -2.11
CA LYS A 82 -23.05 -20.80 -1.83
C LYS A 82 -24.12 -21.55 -2.66
N ASN A 83 -25.06 -20.85 -3.30
CA ASN A 83 -26.17 -21.39 -4.11
C ASN A 83 -26.05 -21.09 -5.61
N GLY A 84 -24.88 -20.63 -6.09
CA GLY A 84 -24.71 -20.27 -7.50
C GLY A 84 -25.26 -18.89 -7.89
N GLU A 85 -25.77 -18.12 -6.92
CA GLU A 85 -26.18 -16.73 -7.12
C GLU A 85 -24.96 -15.81 -7.00
N THR A 86 -24.91 -14.75 -7.81
CA THR A 86 -23.89 -13.71 -7.69
C THR A 86 -24.36 -12.61 -6.74
N LEU A 87 -23.42 -12.00 -6.00
CA LEU A 87 -23.72 -10.85 -5.16
C LEU A 87 -24.29 -9.70 -6.01
N SER A 88 -25.38 -9.11 -5.56
CA SER A 88 -25.91 -7.88 -6.16
C SER A 88 -24.98 -6.69 -5.88
N GLN A 89 -25.09 -5.63 -6.67
CA GLN A 89 -24.34 -4.38 -6.45
C GLN A 89 -24.62 -3.77 -5.08
N GLU A 90 -25.85 -3.89 -4.58
CA GLU A 90 -26.24 -3.43 -3.25
C GLU A 90 -25.55 -4.23 -2.13
N GLN A 91 -25.47 -5.55 -2.29
CA GLN A 91 -24.76 -6.41 -1.35
C GLN A 91 -23.25 -6.11 -1.34
N ILE A 92 -22.66 -5.88 -2.52
CA ILE A 92 -21.26 -5.46 -2.63
C ILE A 92 -21.06 -4.09 -1.96
N ALA A 93 -21.98 -3.14 -2.14
CA ALA A 93 -21.91 -1.83 -1.49
C ALA A 93 -21.92 -1.93 0.04
N CYS A 94 -22.75 -2.83 0.61
CA CYS A 94 -22.74 -3.09 2.06
C CYS A 94 -21.40 -3.64 2.56
N LEU A 95 -20.67 -4.40 1.74
CA LEU A 95 -19.33 -4.90 2.11
C LEU A 95 -18.31 -3.77 2.21
N PHE A 96 -18.50 -2.66 1.49
CA PHE A 96 -17.61 -1.49 1.55
C PHE A 96 -17.74 -0.69 2.86
N GLU A 97 -18.82 -0.92 3.62
CA GLU A 97 -18.99 -0.33 4.95
C GLU A 97 -18.29 -1.14 6.06
N MET A 98 -17.78 -2.34 5.74
CA MET A 98 -17.08 -3.17 6.71
C MET A 98 -15.74 -2.53 7.09
N ASN A 99 -15.32 -2.73 8.34
CA ASN A 99 -13.95 -2.38 8.71
C ASN A 99 -12.94 -3.28 7.99
N LEU A 100 -11.74 -2.75 7.77
CA LEU A 100 -10.70 -3.42 6.96
C LEU A 100 -10.33 -4.82 7.50
N PHE A 101 -10.34 -5.03 8.81
CA PHE A 101 -10.02 -6.34 9.40
C PHE A 101 -11.05 -7.42 9.03
N ASP A 102 -12.32 -7.09 9.13
CA ASP A 102 -13.42 -8.00 8.79
C ASP A 102 -13.45 -8.26 7.28
N LEU A 103 -13.21 -7.21 6.47
CA LEU A 103 -13.12 -7.33 5.03
C LEU A 103 -11.99 -8.28 4.58
N ILE A 104 -10.78 -8.14 5.15
CA ILE A 104 -9.66 -9.06 4.89
C ILE A 104 -10.02 -10.50 5.28
N SER A 105 -10.69 -10.68 6.42
CA SER A 105 -11.09 -11.99 6.92
C SER A 105 -12.14 -12.64 6.00
N LEU A 106 -13.06 -11.85 5.49
CA LEU A 106 -14.08 -12.28 4.53
C LEU A 106 -13.45 -12.71 3.20
N LEU A 107 -12.59 -11.87 2.60
CA LEU A 107 -11.87 -12.18 1.35
C LEU A 107 -11.10 -13.51 1.47
N HIS A 108 -10.45 -13.71 2.60
CA HIS A 108 -9.74 -14.97 2.86
C HIS A 108 -10.70 -16.17 2.99
N SER A 109 -11.83 -16.02 3.71
CA SER A 109 -12.80 -17.09 3.86
C SER A 109 -13.44 -17.52 2.53
N TRP A 110 -13.48 -16.61 1.56
CA TRP A 110 -13.95 -16.85 0.20
C TRP A 110 -12.85 -17.36 -0.75
N GLY A 111 -11.61 -17.51 -0.26
CA GLY A 111 -10.48 -17.98 -1.05
C GLY A 111 -9.97 -16.96 -2.08
N LEU A 112 -10.36 -15.68 -1.93
CA LEU A 112 -9.95 -14.60 -2.84
C LEU A 112 -8.56 -14.07 -2.55
N ILE A 113 -8.02 -14.31 -1.35
CA ILE A 113 -6.64 -14.02 -0.97
C ILE A 113 -5.99 -15.20 -0.27
N LYS A 114 -4.67 -15.34 -0.45
CA LYS A 114 -3.85 -16.38 0.17
C LYS A 114 -3.57 -16.08 1.65
N ASP A 115 -3.16 -17.09 2.40
CA ASP A 115 -2.77 -16.94 3.83
C ASP A 115 -1.68 -15.90 4.05
N GLU A 116 -0.67 -15.86 3.18
CA GLU A 116 0.43 -14.91 3.23
C GLU A 116 -0.06 -13.48 3.06
N THR A 117 -0.93 -13.25 2.07
CA THR A 117 -1.54 -11.94 1.79
C THR A 117 -2.38 -11.48 2.97
N LYS A 118 -3.24 -12.35 3.53
CA LYS A 118 -4.00 -12.06 4.74
C LYS A 118 -3.10 -11.59 5.89
N LYS A 119 -2.01 -12.32 6.16
CA LYS A 119 -1.06 -11.97 7.23
C LYS A 119 -0.46 -10.58 7.03
N GLU A 120 -0.04 -10.26 5.80
CA GLU A 120 0.54 -8.94 5.51
C GLU A 120 -0.50 -7.82 5.60
N MET A 121 -1.70 -8.01 5.05
CA MET A 121 -2.80 -7.03 5.13
C MET A 121 -3.22 -6.75 6.59
N ILE A 122 -3.31 -7.77 7.44
CA ILE A 122 -3.62 -7.60 8.87
C ILE A 122 -2.51 -6.79 9.58
N LYS A 123 -1.23 -7.05 9.28
CA LYS A 123 -0.12 -6.28 9.84
C LYS A 123 -0.16 -4.82 9.39
N ILE A 124 -0.53 -4.56 8.13
CA ILE A 124 -0.72 -3.20 7.59
C ILE A 124 -1.83 -2.49 8.38
N ASN A 125 -3.00 -3.10 8.49
CA ASN A 125 -4.15 -2.53 9.21
C ASN A 125 -3.82 -2.24 10.68
N ASN A 126 -3.19 -3.19 11.38
CA ASN A 126 -2.81 -3.03 12.77
C ASN A 126 -1.79 -1.89 12.96
N ARG A 127 -0.79 -1.78 12.08
CA ARG A 127 0.20 -0.72 12.17
C ARG A 127 -0.42 0.65 11.85
N ARG A 128 -1.23 0.77 10.81
CA ARG A 128 -1.98 2.00 10.47
C ARG A 128 -2.83 2.44 11.67
N ASN A 129 -3.56 1.53 12.31
CA ASN A 129 -4.42 1.86 13.44
C ASN A 129 -3.64 2.35 14.67
N GLN A 130 -2.42 1.86 14.91
CA GLN A 130 -1.53 2.37 15.97
C GLN A 130 -1.11 3.82 15.74
N TYR A 131 -1.04 4.28 14.48
CA TYR A 131 -0.69 5.65 14.13
C TYR A 131 -1.90 6.58 14.10
N VAL A 132 -3.03 6.10 13.61
CA VAL A 132 -4.28 6.88 13.53
C VAL A 132 -4.92 7.04 14.92
N HIS A 133 -4.82 5.99 15.76
CA HIS A 133 -5.34 5.96 17.12
C HIS A 133 -4.21 5.68 18.12
N PRO A 134 -3.33 6.65 18.38
CA PRO A 134 -2.11 6.40 19.12
C PRO A 134 -2.40 5.97 20.57
N LYS A 135 -2.04 4.74 20.87
CA LYS A 135 -1.89 4.26 22.25
C LYS A 135 -0.46 4.56 22.70
N LYS A 136 -0.25 4.75 24.01
CA LYS A 136 1.08 5.02 24.57
C LYS A 136 2.07 3.94 24.10
N GLY A 137 3.12 4.34 23.35
CA GLY A 137 4.16 3.45 22.86
C GLY A 137 5.20 4.21 22.03
N ARG A 138 6.42 3.66 21.98
CA ARG A 138 7.50 4.24 21.17
C ARG A 138 7.34 3.75 19.73
N LEU A 139 7.01 4.65 18.81
CA LEU A 139 6.85 4.38 17.39
C LEU A 139 8.10 4.83 16.62
N ASN A 140 8.68 3.94 15.83
CA ASN A 140 9.76 4.28 14.90
C ASN A 140 9.16 4.53 13.52
N LYS A 141 8.79 5.78 13.25
CA LYS A 141 8.05 6.16 12.04
C LYS A 141 8.78 5.77 10.75
N GLN A 142 10.09 5.97 10.67
CA GLN A 142 10.88 5.65 9.48
C GLN A 142 10.91 4.14 9.22
N GLN A 143 11.27 3.35 10.22
CA GLN A 143 11.33 1.90 10.07
C GLN A 143 9.94 1.29 9.82
N ASP A 144 8.92 1.82 10.48
CA ASP A 144 7.56 1.35 10.31
C ASP A 144 7.04 1.65 8.91
N SER A 145 7.31 2.86 8.38
CA SER A 145 6.90 3.22 7.00
C SER A 145 7.59 2.37 5.95
N LEU A 146 8.88 2.07 6.11
CA LEU A 146 9.60 1.17 5.21
C LEU A 146 8.98 -0.24 5.22
N LYS A 147 8.69 -0.78 6.40
CA LYS A 147 7.99 -2.07 6.53
C LYS A 147 6.59 -2.05 5.93
N MET A 148 5.91 -0.91 5.94
CA MET A 148 4.59 -0.79 5.30
C MET A 148 4.69 -0.88 3.78
N ILE A 149 5.71 -0.25 3.18
CA ILE A 149 5.99 -0.35 1.74
C ILE A 149 6.31 -1.81 1.38
N GLU A 150 7.21 -2.44 2.13
CA GLU A 150 7.58 -3.85 1.93
C GLU A 150 6.34 -4.77 1.94
N ARG A 151 5.47 -4.61 2.91
CA ARG A 151 4.23 -5.39 3.01
C ARG A 151 3.26 -5.16 1.87
N ILE A 152 3.05 -3.90 1.47
CA ILE A 152 2.21 -3.58 0.30
C ILE A 152 2.81 -4.20 -0.96
N THR A 153 4.13 -4.13 -1.13
CA THR A 153 4.83 -4.77 -2.25
C THR A 153 4.58 -6.27 -2.27
N ASN A 154 4.69 -6.94 -1.12
CA ASN A 154 4.42 -8.37 -0.99
C ASN A 154 2.95 -8.71 -1.32
N VAL A 155 2.00 -7.91 -0.85
CA VAL A 155 0.57 -8.07 -1.18
C VAL A 155 0.35 -7.98 -2.69
N LEU A 156 0.90 -6.94 -3.32
CA LEU A 156 0.77 -6.75 -4.76
C LEU A 156 1.42 -7.89 -5.56
N GLN A 157 2.58 -8.36 -5.15
CA GLN A 157 3.28 -9.50 -5.79
C GLN A 157 2.49 -10.80 -5.67
N ASN A 158 1.91 -11.07 -4.51
CA ASN A 158 1.16 -12.30 -4.25
C ASN A 158 -0.17 -12.36 -4.99
N GLU A 159 -0.86 -11.22 -5.12
CA GLU A 159 -2.20 -11.17 -5.72
C GLU A 159 -2.19 -10.88 -7.22
N LEU A 160 -1.16 -10.20 -7.73
CA LEU A 160 -1.06 -9.82 -9.13
C LEU A 160 -0.11 -10.72 -9.94
N GLU A 161 0.44 -11.77 -9.31
CA GLU A 161 1.45 -12.66 -9.92
C GLU A 161 2.66 -11.91 -10.53
N ILE A 162 2.96 -10.73 -9.99
CA ILE A 162 4.08 -9.91 -10.45
C ILE A 162 5.38 -10.60 -10.06
N LYS A 163 6.06 -11.23 -11.02
CA LYS A 163 7.37 -11.85 -10.81
C LYS A 163 8.45 -10.78 -10.79
N VAL A 164 8.86 -10.35 -9.62
CA VAL A 164 10.04 -9.49 -9.44
C VAL A 164 11.30 -10.31 -9.65
N LYS A 165 12.11 -9.97 -10.66
CA LYS A 165 13.45 -10.52 -10.79
C LYS A 165 14.40 -9.78 -9.84
N PRO A 166 15.44 -10.46 -9.29
CA PRO A 166 16.42 -9.85 -8.39
C PRO A 166 17.18 -8.66 -8.97
N THR A 167 17.09 -8.42 -10.27
CA THR A 167 17.74 -7.33 -11.02
C THR A 167 16.86 -6.09 -11.21
N GLY A 168 15.71 -6.00 -10.55
CA GLY A 168 14.79 -4.85 -10.70
C GLY A 168 14.07 -4.75 -12.04
N LEU A 169 14.27 -5.73 -12.95
CA LEU A 169 13.55 -5.78 -14.24
C LEU A 169 12.40 -6.78 -14.16
N VAL A 170 11.18 -6.28 -14.32
CA VAL A 170 9.96 -7.08 -14.39
C VAL A 170 9.68 -7.50 -15.83
N ARG A 171 9.49 -8.78 -16.07
CA ARG A 171 8.83 -9.27 -17.29
C ARG A 171 7.39 -9.65 -16.94
N ILE A 172 6.44 -8.98 -17.57
CA ILE A 172 5.04 -9.39 -17.56
C ILE A 172 4.94 -10.53 -18.59
N SER A 173 4.45 -11.67 -18.15
CA SER A 173 4.11 -12.80 -19.03
C SER A 173 2.66 -12.69 -19.45
#